data_1c5f898e8118b1ef771da2a5905793dc
#
_entry.id   1c5f898e8118b1ef771da2a5905793dc
#
_cell.length_a   1.000
_cell.length_b   1.000
_cell.length_c   1.000
_cell.angle_alpha   90.00
_cell.angle_beta   90.00
_cell.angle_gamma   90.00
#
_symmetry.space_group_name_H-M   'P 1'
#
loop_
_entity.id
_entity.type
_entity.pdbx_description
1 polymer ?
#
loop_
_entity_poly.entity_id
_entity_poly.type
_entity_poly.pdbx_seq_one_letter_code
_entity_poly.pdbx_strand_id
1 'polypeptide(L)'
;MDNRQSKGDEYCMLSQSGYSDKAIKYFQDRENMGVIENADQVTDLTGPCGDTMKISLNIDEGTIKDARIQVFGCPGAVASGCALVSLAKGKGLEDAGNIDLDALYKELEKMPDQKVHCARLAIKTLQKALKEYSRKNINSW
;
A
#
# COMPACT_ATOMS: atom_id res chain seq x y z
N MET A 1 -16.10 -3.51 25.46
CA MET A 1 -15.19 -2.40 25.17
C MET A 1 -15.69 -1.63 23.94
N ASP A 2 -15.82 -0.34 24.06
CA ASP A 2 -16.36 0.48 22.97
C ASP A 2 -15.29 0.72 21.91
N ASN A 3 -15.48 0.13 20.72
CA ASN A 3 -14.57 0.30 19.60
C ASN A 3 -14.42 1.76 19.13
N ARG A 4 -15.45 2.58 19.37
CA ARG A 4 -15.42 3.99 19.01
C ARG A 4 -14.43 4.76 19.86
N GLN A 5 -14.39 4.48 21.16
CA GLN A 5 -13.48 5.16 22.08
C GLN A 5 -12.02 4.80 21.76
N SER A 6 -11.75 3.51 21.48
CA SER A 6 -10.43 3.04 21.11
C SER A 6 -9.93 3.71 19.82
N LYS A 7 -10.80 3.83 18.80
CA LYS A 7 -10.45 4.51 17.55
C LYS A 7 -10.25 6.02 17.75
N GLY A 8 -11.02 6.64 18.63
CA GLY A 8 -10.85 8.05 18.96
C GLY A 8 -9.51 8.35 19.62
N ASP A 9 -9.09 7.51 20.57
CA ASP A 9 -7.79 7.65 21.23
C ASP A 9 -6.65 7.45 20.25
N GLU A 10 -6.75 6.46 19.38
CA GLU A 10 -5.78 6.20 18.32
C GLU A 10 -5.69 7.38 17.35
N TYR A 11 -6.84 7.93 16.96
CA TYR A 11 -6.89 9.09 16.08
C TYR A 11 -6.14 10.27 16.70
N CYS A 12 -6.40 10.58 17.97
CA CYS A 12 -5.75 11.69 18.65
C CYS A 12 -4.24 11.51 18.69
N MET A 13 -3.78 10.30 19.00
CA MET A 13 -2.35 10.01 19.05
C MET A 13 -1.69 10.19 17.68
N LEU A 14 -2.31 9.66 16.63
CA LEU A 14 -1.76 9.76 15.29
C LEU A 14 -1.79 11.19 14.77
N SER A 15 -2.88 11.93 15.04
CA SER A 15 -3.01 13.32 14.64
C SER A 15 -1.91 14.17 15.28
N GLN A 16 -1.63 13.97 16.56
CA GLN A 16 -0.55 14.67 17.27
C GLN A 16 0.82 14.30 16.73
N SER A 17 0.97 13.10 16.20
CA SER A 17 2.24 12.63 15.63
C SER A 17 2.49 13.15 14.21
N GLY A 18 1.53 13.84 13.60
CA GLY A 18 1.71 14.47 12.29
C GLY A 18 1.02 13.75 11.13
N TYR A 19 0.17 12.75 11.40
CA TYR A 19 -0.62 12.10 10.36
C TYR A 19 -1.84 12.93 10.01
N SER A 20 -2.14 13.04 8.71
CA SER A 20 -3.37 13.68 8.24
C SER A 20 -4.59 12.84 8.58
N ASP A 21 -5.77 13.44 8.52
CA ASP A 21 -7.03 12.69 8.68
C ASP A 21 -7.14 11.58 7.65
N LYS A 22 -6.72 11.84 6.43
CA LYS A 22 -6.79 10.86 5.35
C LYS A 22 -5.84 9.69 5.58
N ALA A 23 -4.61 9.96 6.04
CA ALA A 23 -3.65 8.91 6.39
C ALA A 23 -4.17 8.06 7.55
N ILE A 24 -4.76 8.69 8.56
CA ILE A 24 -5.34 7.98 9.70
C ILE A 24 -6.50 7.09 9.23
N LYS A 25 -7.33 7.59 8.33
CA LYS A 25 -8.44 6.81 7.78
C LYS A 25 -7.95 5.55 7.07
N TYR A 26 -6.91 5.67 6.25
CA TYR A 26 -6.33 4.49 5.60
C TYR A 26 -5.85 3.46 6.61
N PHE A 27 -5.22 3.91 7.68
CA PHE A 27 -4.75 3.02 8.73
C PHE A 27 -5.92 2.36 9.48
N GLN A 28 -6.92 3.14 9.87
CA GLN A 28 -8.02 2.63 10.69
C GLN A 28 -8.98 1.74 9.91
N ASP A 29 -9.31 2.12 8.69
CA ASP A 29 -10.27 1.37 7.87
C ASP A 29 -9.69 0.11 7.27
N ARG A 30 -8.40 0.11 6.94
CA ARG A 30 -7.69 -1.05 6.39
C ARG A 30 -8.43 -1.70 5.22
N GLU A 31 -9.09 -0.88 4.42
CA GLU A 31 -10.02 -1.30 3.39
C GLU A 31 -9.37 -2.23 2.35
N ASN A 32 -8.10 -1.99 2.05
CA ASN A 32 -7.36 -2.73 1.03
C ASN A 32 -6.42 -3.79 1.63
N MET A 33 -6.54 -4.06 2.93
CA MET A 33 -5.73 -5.08 3.58
C MET A 33 -6.30 -6.46 3.31
N GLY A 34 -5.41 -7.42 3.13
CA GLY A 34 -5.80 -8.82 2.95
C GLY A 34 -5.01 -9.50 1.85
N VAL A 35 -5.50 -10.66 1.42
CA VAL A 35 -4.90 -11.50 0.39
C VAL A 35 -5.97 -11.82 -0.65
N ILE A 36 -5.57 -11.87 -1.92
CA ILE A 36 -6.44 -12.34 -3.00
C ILE A 36 -6.14 -13.82 -3.23
N GLU A 37 -7.15 -14.67 -3.10
CA GLU A 37 -7.03 -16.08 -3.46
C GLU A 37 -6.81 -16.19 -4.97
N ASN A 38 -5.88 -17.05 -5.37
CA ASN A 38 -5.56 -17.25 -6.79
C ASN A 38 -5.11 -15.96 -7.48
N ALA A 39 -4.35 -15.13 -6.75
CA ALA A 39 -3.81 -13.90 -7.33
C ALA A 39 -2.88 -14.22 -8.51
N ASP A 40 -2.90 -13.34 -9.52
CA ASP A 40 -2.01 -13.46 -10.66
C ASP A 40 -0.56 -13.18 -10.28
N GLN A 41 -0.37 -12.33 -9.29
CA GLN A 41 0.95 -12.01 -8.77
C GLN A 41 0.89 -11.75 -7.26
N VAL A 42 1.83 -12.34 -6.54
CA VAL A 42 2.03 -12.10 -5.10
C VAL A 42 3.51 -11.76 -4.90
N THR A 43 3.78 -10.65 -4.27
CA THR A 43 5.15 -10.18 -4.07
C THR A 43 5.30 -9.56 -2.69
N ASP A 44 6.38 -9.87 -2.01
CA ASP A 44 6.69 -9.26 -0.73
C ASP A 44 8.03 -8.54 -0.76
N LEU A 45 8.18 -7.58 0.13
CA LEU A 45 9.42 -6.82 0.28
C LEU A 45 9.53 -6.34 1.72
N THR A 46 10.71 -6.50 2.28
CA THR A 46 11.03 -6.00 3.62
C THR A 46 11.94 -4.79 3.49
N GLY A 47 11.56 -3.69 4.15
CA GLY A 47 12.35 -2.46 4.15
C GLY A 47 13.44 -2.46 5.20
N PRO A 48 14.32 -1.42 5.18
CA PRO A 48 15.46 -1.33 6.10
C PRO A 48 15.07 -1.29 7.58
N CYS A 49 13.87 -0.82 7.89
CA CYS A 49 13.39 -0.74 9.27
C CYS A 49 12.70 -2.02 9.75
N GLY A 50 12.68 -3.07 8.91
CA GLY A 50 12.04 -4.34 9.27
C GLY A 50 10.56 -4.43 8.92
N ASP A 51 9.96 -3.36 8.44
CA ASP A 51 8.57 -3.40 7.97
C ASP A 51 8.48 -4.27 6.71
N THR A 52 7.44 -5.10 6.61
CA THR A 52 7.24 -5.98 5.48
C THR A 52 5.88 -5.71 4.85
N MET A 53 5.86 -5.64 3.52
CA MET A 53 4.64 -5.52 2.75
C MET A 53 4.53 -6.67 1.76
N LYS A 54 3.34 -7.26 1.67
CA LYS A 54 3.04 -8.34 0.72
C LYS A 54 1.82 -7.94 -0.09
N ILE A 55 2.01 -7.75 -1.40
CA ILE A 55 0.96 -7.31 -2.30
C ILE A 55 0.46 -8.47 -3.14
N SER A 56 -0.86 -8.54 -3.32
CA SER A 56 -1.53 -9.51 -4.20
C SER A 56 -2.25 -8.75 -5.29
N LEU A 57 -2.06 -9.15 -6.54
CA LEU A 57 -2.64 -8.47 -7.69
C LEU A 57 -3.43 -9.44 -8.57
N ASN A 58 -4.61 -9.02 -9.01
CA ASN A 58 -5.32 -9.64 -10.12
C ASN A 58 -5.20 -8.73 -11.33
N ILE A 59 -4.71 -9.29 -12.43
CA ILE A 59 -4.41 -8.53 -13.64
C ILE A 59 -5.17 -9.16 -14.81
N ASP A 60 -5.87 -8.34 -15.57
CA ASP A 60 -6.62 -8.78 -16.73
C ASP A 60 -6.44 -7.76 -17.85
N GLU A 61 -5.99 -8.25 -19.02
CA GLU A 61 -5.77 -7.42 -20.20
C GLU A 61 -4.88 -6.20 -19.92
N GLY A 62 -3.82 -6.42 -19.12
CA GLY A 62 -2.87 -5.36 -18.81
C GLY A 62 -3.36 -4.33 -17.82
N THR A 63 -4.48 -4.60 -17.15
CA THR A 63 -5.06 -3.69 -16.15
C THR A 63 -5.16 -4.40 -14.80
N ILE A 64 -4.84 -3.67 -13.73
CA ILE A 64 -4.97 -4.19 -12.36
C ILE A 64 -6.44 -4.15 -11.98
N LYS A 65 -7.08 -5.32 -11.97
CA LYS A 65 -8.51 -5.44 -11.65
C LYS A 65 -8.77 -5.39 -10.16
N ASP A 66 -7.88 -5.98 -9.37
CA ASP A 66 -7.98 -5.95 -7.92
C ASP A 66 -6.57 -6.00 -7.34
N ALA A 67 -6.44 -5.43 -6.16
CA ALA A 67 -5.18 -5.42 -5.45
C ALA A 67 -5.46 -5.40 -3.94
N ARG A 68 -4.66 -6.14 -3.20
CA ARG A 68 -4.72 -6.18 -1.76
C ARG A 68 -3.32 -6.19 -1.20
N ILE A 69 -3.17 -5.77 0.05
CA ILE A 69 -1.86 -5.72 0.68
C ILE A 69 -1.94 -6.18 2.12
N GLN A 70 -0.92 -6.92 2.55
CA GLN A 70 -0.69 -7.21 3.97
C GLN A 70 0.53 -6.41 4.40
N VAL A 71 0.44 -5.77 5.55
CA VAL A 71 1.51 -4.94 6.07
C VAL A 71 1.83 -5.36 7.50
N PHE A 72 3.10 -5.62 7.75
CA PHE A 72 3.63 -5.88 9.09
C PHE A 72 4.56 -4.74 9.42
N GLY A 73 4.05 -3.74 10.15
CA GLY A 73 4.82 -2.55 10.46
C GLY A 73 4.01 -1.48 11.18
N CYS A 74 4.51 -0.27 11.16
CA CYS A 74 3.93 0.86 11.88
C CYS A 74 2.68 1.41 11.17
N PRO A 75 1.93 2.32 11.84
CA PRO A 75 0.76 2.94 11.20
C PRO A 75 1.07 3.62 9.87
N GLY A 76 2.26 4.22 9.74
CA GLY A 76 2.68 4.84 8.47
C GLY A 76 2.82 3.81 7.35
N ALA A 77 3.33 2.61 7.67
CA ALA A 77 3.45 1.54 6.69
C ALA A 77 2.07 1.04 6.24
N VAL A 78 1.14 0.86 7.18
CA VAL A 78 -0.23 0.43 6.87
C VAL A 78 -0.93 1.47 6.00
N ALA A 79 -0.87 2.74 6.40
CA ALA A 79 -1.49 3.83 5.64
C ALA A 79 -0.91 3.93 4.23
N SER A 80 0.42 3.85 4.11
CA SER A 80 1.11 3.94 2.80
C SER A 80 0.72 2.79 1.89
N GLY A 81 0.71 1.55 2.42
CA GLY A 81 0.35 0.38 1.64
C GLY A 81 -1.09 0.43 1.16
N CYS A 82 -2.02 0.77 2.05
CA CYS A 82 -3.44 0.86 1.71
C CYS A 82 -3.71 1.96 0.68
N ALA A 83 -3.06 3.12 0.83
CA ALA A 83 -3.21 4.22 -0.11
C ALA A 83 -2.65 3.86 -1.49
N LEU A 84 -1.48 3.20 -1.52
CA LEU A 84 -0.88 2.77 -2.78
C LEU A 84 -1.79 1.81 -3.54
N VAL A 85 -2.36 0.83 -2.85
CA VAL A 85 -3.27 -0.13 -3.45
C VAL A 85 -4.50 0.58 -4.01
N SER A 86 -5.03 1.55 -3.28
CA SER A 86 -6.16 2.36 -3.75
C SER A 86 -5.83 3.09 -5.04
N LEU A 87 -4.61 3.64 -5.15
CA LEU A 87 -4.16 4.32 -6.37
C LEU A 87 -3.94 3.35 -7.53
N ALA A 88 -3.47 2.13 -7.25
CA ALA A 88 -3.11 1.16 -8.27
C ALA A 88 -4.33 0.46 -8.90
N LYS A 89 -5.40 0.29 -8.13
CA LYS A 89 -6.60 -0.38 -8.64
C LYS A 89 -7.17 0.34 -9.85
N GLY A 90 -7.46 -0.40 -10.89
CA GLY A 90 -8.05 0.13 -12.11
C GLY A 90 -7.05 0.73 -13.09
N LYS A 91 -5.78 0.80 -12.73
CA LYS A 91 -4.75 1.33 -13.62
C LYS A 91 -4.15 0.24 -14.50
N GLY A 92 -3.71 0.63 -15.69
CA GLY A 92 -2.88 -0.22 -16.51
C GLY A 92 -1.53 -0.46 -15.85
N LEU A 93 -0.83 -1.52 -16.26
CA LEU A 93 0.44 -1.89 -15.64
C LEU A 93 1.47 -0.77 -15.74
N GLU A 94 1.53 -0.09 -16.89
CA GLU A 94 2.45 1.02 -17.11
C GLU A 94 2.14 2.18 -16.17
N ASP A 95 0.87 2.59 -16.10
CA ASP A 95 0.44 3.69 -15.25
C ASP A 95 0.68 3.38 -13.76
N ALA A 96 0.41 2.15 -13.36
CA ALA A 96 0.68 1.72 -11.98
C ALA A 96 2.16 1.78 -11.66
N GLY A 97 3.02 1.41 -12.60
CA GLY A 97 4.47 1.48 -12.44
C GLY A 97 5.00 2.90 -12.34
N ASN A 98 4.23 3.89 -12.81
CA ASN A 98 4.60 5.30 -12.76
C ASN A 98 4.10 6.02 -11.51
N ILE A 99 3.38 5.34 -10.62
CA ILE A 99 3.00 5.93 -9.33
C ILE A 99 4.28 6.26 -8.55
N ASP A 100 4.48 7.54 -8.28
CA ASP A 100 5.68 8.01 -7.59
C ASP A 100 5.35 8.46 -6.16
N LEU A 101 6.39 8.89 -5.45
CA LEU A 101 6.28 9.34 -4.07
C LEU A 101 5.35 10.55 -3.95
N ASP A 102 5.40 11.47 -4.91
CA ASP A 102 4.55 12.67 -4.91
C ASP A 102 3.07 12.28 -5.02
N ALA A 103 2.73 11.35 -5.90
CA ALA A 103 1.36 10.88 -6.05
C ALA A 103 0.85 10.23 -4.76
N LEU A 104 1.69 9.43 -4.13
CA LEU A 104 1.33 8.76 -2.89
C LEU A 104 1.15 9.77 -1.75
N TYR A 105 2.04 10.75 -1.64
CA TYR A 105 1.90 11.81 -0.63
C TYR A 105 0.67 12.68 -0.84
N LYS A 106 0.31 12.96 -2.07
CA LYS A 106 -0.94 13.69 -2.36
C LYS A 106 -2.14 12.90 -1.87
N GLU A 107 -2.14 11.58 -2.05
CA GLU A 107 -3.23 10.73 -1.59
C GLU A 107 -3.28 10.68 -0.06
N LEU A 108 -2.14 10.60 0.59
CA LEU A 108 -2.05 10.57 2.05
C LEU A 108 -2.22 11.95 2.70
N GLU A 109 -2.03 13.01 1.93
CA GLU A 109 -2.02 14.42 2.32
C GLU A 109 -0.83 14.76 3.21
N LYS A 110 -0.72 14.19 4.40
CA LYS A 110 0.41 14.47 5.30
C LYS A 110 0.73 13.29 6.19
N MET A 111 2.01 13.00 6.32
CA MET A 111 2.55 12.02 7.28
C MET A 111 3.81 12.58 7.91
N PRO A 112 4.22 12.06 9.10
CA PRO A 112 5.48 12.47 9.70
C PRO A 112 6.65 12.25 8.75
N ASP A 113 7.61 13.18 8.74
CA ASP A 113 8.76 13.11 7.85
C ASP A 113 9.57 11.82 8.02
N GLN A 114 9.67 11.32 9.26
CA GLN A 114 10.40 10.08 9.51
C GLN A 114 9.68 8.84 8.95
N LYS A 115 8.50 8.99 8.38
CA LYS A 115 7.75 7.88 7.79
C LYS A 115 7.84 7.83 6.26
N VAL A 116 8.68 8.65 5.65
CA VAL A 116 8.87 8.64 4.20
C VAL A 116 9.35 7.27 3.70
N HIS A 117 10.12 6.56 4.50
CA HIS A 117 10.59 5.22 4.13
C HIS A 117 9.44 4.22 3.96
N CYS A 118 8.33 4.41 4.69
CA CYS A 118 7.15 3.57 4.54
C CYS A 118 6.51 3.75 3.18
N ALA A 119 6.38 5.01 2.73
CA ALA A 119 5.83 5.30 1.42
C ALA A 119 6.73 4.76 0.31
N ARG A 120 8.04 4.91 0.46
CA ARG A 120 9.00 4.35 -0.50
C ARG A 120 8.92 2.83 -0.58
N LEU A 121 8.77 2.17 0.57
CA LEU A 121 8.64 0.72 0.61
C LEU A 121 7.39 0.27 -0.16
N ALA A 122 6.27 0.96 0.03
CA ALA A 122 5.03 0.63 -0.68
C ALA A 122 5.23 0.72 -2.20
N ILE A 123 5.83 1.82 -2.67
CA ILE A 123 6.10 2.00 -4.10
C ILE A 123 7.03 0.91 -4.64
N LYS A 124 8.10 0.61 -3.91
CA LYS A 124 9.05 -0.42 -4.32
C LYS A 124 8.40 -1.81 -4.36
N THR A 125 7.51 -2.10 -3.43
CA THR A 125 6.79 -3.38 -3.40
C THR A 125 5.93 -3.54 -4.65
N LEU A 126 5.19 -2.50 -5.02
CA LEU A 126 4.39 -2.53 -6.25
C LEU A 126 5.28 -2.67 -7.49
N GLN A 127 6.35 -1.89 -7.58
CA GLN A 127 7.28 -1.97 -8.73
C GLN A 127 7.88 -3.35 -8.86
N LYS A 128 8.25 -3.96 -7.74
CA LYS A 128 8.78 -5.34 -7.73
C LYS A 128 7.72 -6.31 -8.23
N ALA A 129 6.48 -6.17 -7.78
CA ALA A 129 5.38 -7.04 -8.20
C ALA A 129 5.13 -6.95 -9.71
N LEU A 130 5.11 -5.74 -10.26
CA LEU A 130 4.89 -5.51 -11.68
C LEU A 130 6.04 -6.08 -12.52
N LYS A 131 7.26 -5.92 -12.03
CA LYS A 131 8.45 -6.44 -12.70
C LYS A 131 8.45 -7.98 -12.72
N GLU A 132 8.13 -8.60 -11.59
CA GLU A 132 8.04 -10.06 -11.49
C GLU A 132 6.93 -10.62 -12.39
N TYR A 133 5.79 -9.94 -12.43
CA TYR A 133 4.68 -10.33 -13.30
C TYR A 133 5.09 -10.26 -14.78
N SER A 134 5.76 -9.18 -15.18
CA SER A 134 6.23 -9.03 -16.57
C SER A 134 7.22 -10.11 -16.96
N ARG A 135 8.17 -10.44 -16.09
CA ARG A 135 9.14 -11.51 -16.33
C ARG A 135 8.48 -12.86 -16.49
N LYS A 136 7.49 -13.14 -15.64
CA LYS A 136 6.74 -14.39 -15.66
C LYS A 136 6.00 -14.57 -17.00
N ASN A 137 5.40 -13.51 -17.49
CA ASN A 137 4.68 -13.52 -18.77
C ASN A 137 5.62 -13.65 -19.96
N ILE A 138 6.79 -12.99 -19.92
CA ILE A 138 7.78 -13.12 -20.97
C ILE A 138 8.30 -14.56 -21.02
N ASN A 139 8.54 -15.18 -19.89
CA ASN A 139 9.07 -16.54 -19.80
C ASN A 139 8.05 -17.61 -20.21
N SER A 140 6.77 -17.26 -20.31
CA SER A 140 5.72 -18.20 -20.73
C SER A 140 5.53 -18.28 -22.23
N TRP A 141 6.27 -17.51 -23.02
CA TRP A 141 6.19 -17.47 -24.48
C TRP A 141 7.07 -18.54 -25.12
#